data_ed56bf732fadbc03ee3dda708e2fd637
#
_entry.id   ed56bf732fadbc03ee3dda708e2fd637
#
_cell.length_a   1.000
_cell.length_b   1.000
_cell.length_c   1.000
_cell.angle_alpha   90.00
_cell.angle_beta   90.00
_cell.angle_gamma   90.00
#
_symmetry.space_group_name_H-M   'P 1'
#
loop_
_entity.id
_entity.type
_entity.pdbx_description
1 polymer ?
#
loop_
_entity_poly.entity_id
_entity_poly.type
_entity_poly.pdbx_seq_one_letter_code
_entity_poly.pdbx_strand_id
1 'polypeptide(L)'
;MRVDVPSDRAGDPFGFAAETLAPAIMSAASGFARSVYQYSRLSLREFEAARARTADINGCIICQGFRADRDIGSMFAASNMQPQTTVADNGPAPDEAFYAALPAWRTSRLFSEREALAIEFAECFGTEPKALAVDEAFWTRMRAAFNDAEICDLAHCVAAWVALGRVAHVLGFDQVCLPFTAPADMVAP
;
A
#
# COMPACT_ATOMS: atom_id res chain seq x y z
N MET A 1 -2.38 12.12 -17.57
CA MET A 1 -2.59 10.69 -17.85
C MET A 1 -1.78 10.24 -19.05
N ARG A 2 -1.41 8.96 -19.14
CA ARG A 2 -0.60 8.39 -20.24
C ARG A 2 -1.44 7.54 -21.20
N VAL A 3 -2.70 7.30 -20.86
CA VAL A 3 -3.71 6.67 -21.73
C VAL A 3 -4.85 7.65 -21.93
N ASP A 4 -5.54 7.50 -23.06
CA ASP A 4 -6.68 8.37 -23.37
C ASP A 4 -7.87 7.99 -22.49
N VAL A 5 -8.28 8.93 -21.66
CA VAL A 5 -9.48 8.85 -20.83
C VAL A 5 -10.44 9.95 -21.27
N PRO A 6 -11.67 9.63 -21.65
CA PRO A 6 -12.66 10.62 -22.03
C PRO A 6 -12.85 11.70 -20.96
N SER A 7 -13.13 12.92 -21.38
CA SER A 7 -13.23 14.07 -20.45
C SER A 7 -14.34 13.91 -19.40
N ASP A 8 -15.43 13.23 -19.75
CA ASP A 8 -16.52 12.87 -18.86
C ASP A 8 -16.18 11.75 -17.86
N ARG A 9 -15.07 11.03 -18.09
CA ARG A 9 -14.53 9.99 -17.19
C ARG A 9 -13.20 10.41 -16.51
N ALA A 10 -12.77 11.65 -16.70
CA ALA A 10 -11.50 12.14 -16.15
C ALA A 10 -11.43 12.11 -14.62
N GLY A 11 -12.57 12.15 -13.93
CA GLY A 11 -12.68 12.03 -12.48
C GLY A 11 -12.55 10.59 -11.95
N ASP A 12 -12.66 9.57 -12.82
CA ASP A 12 -12.54 8.15 -12.47
C ASP A 12 -11.77 7.37 -13.54
N PRO A 13 -10.48 7.64 -13.73
CA PRO A 13 -9.67 6.95 -14.74
C PRO A 13 -9.46 5.47 -14.43
N PHE A 14 -9.46 5.08 -13.15
CA PHE A 14 -9.39 3.68 -12.75
C PHE A 14 -10.63 2.91 -13.16
N GLY A 15 -11.83 3.43 -12.87
CA GLY A 15 -13.08 2.81 -13.26
C GLY A 15 -13.19 2.69 -14.79
N PHE A 16 -12.86 3.75 -15.51
CA PHE A 16 -12.83 3.70 -16.99
C PHE A 16 -11.89 2.62 -17.52
N ALA A 17 -10.67 2.55 -17.00
CA ALA A 17 -9.70 1.54 -17.44
C ALA A 17 -10.15 0.12 -17.07
N ALA A 18 -10.76 -0.06 -15.91
CA ALA A 18 -11.31 -1.35 -15.47
C ALA A 18 -12.51 -1.82 -16.31
N GLU A 19 -13.32 -0.89 -16.79
CA GLU A 19 -14.49 -1.21 -17.62
C GLU A 19 -14.13 -1.41 -19.09
N THR A 20 -13.12 -0.71 -19.59
CA THR A 20 -12.94 -0.51 -21.05
C THR A 20 -11.59 -0.95 -21.57
N LEU A 21 -10.48 -0.62 -20.87
CA LEU A 21 -9.13 -0.82 -21.42
C LEU A 21 -8.56 -2.19 -21.11
N ALA A 22 -8.70 -2.66 -19.86
CA ALA A 22 -8.15 -3.95 -19.43
C ALA A 22 -9.02 -4.65 -18.36
N PRO A 23 -10.31 -4.92 -18.63
CA PRO A 23 -11.26 -5.33 -17.61
C PRO A 23 -10.86 -6.61 -16.85
N ALA A 24 -10.42 -7.64 -17.56
CA ALA A 24 -10.04 -8.90 -16.92
C ALA A 24 -8.79 -8.78 -16.05
N ILE A 25 -7.77 -8.07 -16.52
CA ILE A 25 -6.52 -7.87 -15.80
C ILE A 25 -6.76 -6.98 -14.58
N MET A 26 -7.49 -5.88 -14.73
CA MET A 26 -7.76 -4.96 -13.63
C MET A 26 -8.67 -5.56 -12.57
N SER A 27 -9.62 -6.42 -12.96
CA SER A 27 -10.43 -7.19 -12.00
C SER A 27 -9.57 -8.13 -11.16
N ALA A 28 -8.66 -8.88 -11.79
CA ALA A 28 -7.73 -9.77 -11.07
C ALA A 28 -6.77 -8.99 -10.16
N ALA A 29 -6.21 -7.88 -10.66
CA ALA A 29 -5.32 -7.00 -9.91
C ALA A 29 -6.01 -6.38 -8.68
N SER A 30 -7.25 -5.90 -8.87
CA SER A 30 -8.08 -5.40 -7.76
C SER A 30 -8.42 -6.50 -6.75
N GLY A 31 -8.65 -7.73 -7.22
CA GLY A 31 -8.84 -8.89 -6.35
C GLY A 31 -7.60 -9.16 -5.49
N PHE A 32 -6.40 -9.13 -6.09
CA PHE A 32 -5.15 -9.29 -5.36
C PHE A 32 -4.94 -8.15 -4.35
N ALA A 33 -5.16 -6.89 -4.75
CA ALA A 33 -5.09 -5.76 -3.83
C ALA A 33 -6.00 -5.95 -2.61
N ARG A 34 -7.27 -6.28 -2.83
CA ARG A 34 -8.22 -6.51 -1.73
C ARG A 34 -7.81 -7.66 -0.83
N SER A 35 -7.25 -8.75 -1.40
CA SER A 35 -6.82 -9.91 -0.62
C SER A 35 -5.78 -9.58 0.43
N VAL A 36 -4.80 -8.72 0.13
CA VAL A 36 -3.77 -8.34 1.11
C VAL A 36 -4.35 -7.50 2.25
N TYR A 37 -5.34 -6.65 1.98
CA TYR A 37 -6.02 -5.90 3.04
C TYR A 37 -6.99 -6.75 3.87
N GLN A 38 -7.58 -7.79 3.27
CA GLN A 38 -8.54 -8.65 3.95
C GLN A 38 -7.87 -9.73 4.79
N TYR A 39 -6.79 -10.33 4.32
CA TYR A 39 -6.25 -11.57 4.88
C TYR A 39 -4.87 -11.45 5.51
N SER A 40 -4.23 -10.28 5.45
CA SER A 40 -2.94 -10.08 6.11
C SER A 40 -3.05 -10.34 7.61
N ARG A 41 -2.05 -11.04 8.16
CA ARG A 41 -1.92 -11.39 9.58
C ARG A 41 -0.98 -10.45 10.33
N LEU A 42 -0.34 -9.54 9.61
CA LEU A 42 0.52 -8.53 10.22
C LEU A 42 -0.29 -7.64 11.15
N SER A 43 0.33 -7.13 12.20
CA SER A 43 -0.30 -6.06 12.95
C SER A 43 -0.57 -4.86 12.03
N LEU A 44 -1.61 -4.08 12.33
CA LEU A 44 -1.95 -2.92 11.52
C LEU A 44 -0.75 -1.96 11.37
N ARG A 45 0.05 -1.80 12.43
CA ARG A 45 1.22 -0.92 12.39
C ARG A 45 2.35 -1.45 11.51
N GLU A 46 2.64 -2.75 11.52
CA GLU A 46 3.63 -3.39 10.62
C GLU A 46 3.18 -3.30 9.16
N PHE A 47 1.91 -3.57 8.91
CA PHE A 47 1.29 -3.43 7.60
C PHE A 47 1.39 -2.00 7.06
N GLU A 48 0.98 -1.01 7.86
CA GLU A 48 1.05 0.41 7.47
C GLU A 48 2.48 0.92 7.34
N ALA A 49 3.42 0.43 8.15
CA ALA A 49 4.85 0.74 8.01
C ALA A 49 5.39 0.38 6.61
N ALA A 50 5.16 -0.85 6.18
CA ALA A 50 5.57 -1.31 4.86
C ALA A 50 4.76 -0.65 3.72
N ARG A 51 3.43 -0.50 3.90
CA ARG A 51 2.55 0.08 2.89
C ARG A 51 2.89 1.55 2.60
N ALA A 52 3.01 2.34 3.65
CA ALA A 52 3.26 3.77 3.48
C ALA A 52 4.68 4.02 2.91
N ARG A 53 5.68 3.21 3.32
CA ARG A 53 7.01 3.27 2.69
C ARG A 53 6.96 2.90 1.22
N THR A 54 6.19 1.89 0.84
CA THR A 54 6.01 1.51 -0.57
C THR A 54 5.32 2.64 -1.37
N ALA A 55 4.35 3.33 -0.77
CA ALA A 55 3.69 4.46 -1.40
C ALA A 55 4.66 5.62 -1.72
N ASP A 56 5.60 5.91 -0.79
CA ASP A 56 6.65 6.91 -1.00
C ASP A 56 7.58 6.50 -2.16
N ILE A 57 8.04 5.26 -2.17
CA ILE A 57 8.94 4.74 -3.21
C ILE A 57 8.28 4.79 -4.59
N ASN A 58 6.99 4.49 -4.66
CA ASN A 58 6.24 4.53 -5.91
C ASN A 58 5.90 5.96 -6.38
N GLY A 59 5.96 6.96 -5.49
CA GLY A 59 5.48 8.32 -5.76
C GLY A 59 3.96 8.42 -5.90
N CYS A 60 3.21 7.41 -5.49
CA CYS A 60 1.75 7.32 -5.68
C CYS A 60 1.02 8.25 -4.68
N ILE A 61 0.50 9.37 -5.16
CA ILE A 61 -0.10 10.42 -4.32
C ILE A 61 -1.28 9.90 -3.51
N ILE A 62 -2.22 9.21 -4.15
CA ILE A 62 -3.38 8.63 -3.45
C ILE A 62 -2.96 7.55 -2.43
N CYS A 63 -1.90 6.79 -2.74
CA CYS A 63 -1.41 5.76 -1.83
C CYS A 63 -0.75 6.36 -0.58
N GLN A 64 -0.09 7.52 -0.71
CA GLN A 64 0.50 8.24 0.41
C GLN A 64 -0.56 8.79 1.36
N GLY A 65 -1.70 9.24 0.84
CA GLY A 65 -2.83 9.73 1.63
C GLY A 65 -3.72 8.65 2.26
N PHE A 66 -3.60 7.39 1.81
CA PHE A 66 -4.41 6.27 2.31
C PHE A 66 -3.99 5.89 3.75
N ARG A 67 -5.00 5.56 4.58
CA ARG A 67 -4.84 5.00 5.94
C ARG A 67 -5.77 3.81 6.08
N ALA A 68 -5.23 2.63 6.38
CA ALA A 68 -6.02 1.40 6.38
C ALA A 68 -7.19 1.44 7.37
N ASP A 69 -7.00 1.96 8.58
CA ASP A 69 -8.04 2.09 9.59
C ASP A 69 -9.19 3.01 9.15
N ARG A 70 -8.89 4.07 8.41
CA ARG A 70 -9.86 5.06 7.94
C ARG A 70 -10.54 4.64 6.63
N ASP A 71 -9.76 4.14 5.67
CA ASP A 71 -10.16 4.10 4.26
C ASP A 71 -10.55 2.71 3.77
N ILE A 72 -10.16 1.64 4.50
CA ILE A 72 -10.36 0.26 4.04
C ILE A 72 -11.84 -0.09 3.87
N GLY A 73 -12.71 0.41 4.75
CA GLY A 73 -14.15 0.20 4.65
C GLY A 73 -14.73 0.75 3.35
N SER A 74 -14.35 1.98 2.99
CA SER A 74 -14.77 2.62 1.74
C SER A 74 -14.21 1.92 0.51
N MET A 75 -12.97 1.43 0.58
CA MET A 75 -12.33 0.65 -0.50
C MET A 75 -13.11 -0.65 -0.80
N PHE A 76 -13.53 -1.37 0.23
CA PHE A 76 -14.35 -2.58 0.06
C PHE A 76 -15.76 -2.26 -0.41
N ALA A 77 -16.39 -1.23 0.15
CA ALA A 77 -17.74 -0.80 -0.24
C ALA A 77 -17.80 -0.39 -1.73
N ALA A 78 -16.77 0.27 -2.25
CA ALA A 78 -16.65 0.61 -3.68
C ALA A 78 -16.64 -0.63 -4.60
N SER A 79 -16.33 -1.80 -4.04
CA SER A 79 -16.37 -3.10 -4.75
C SER A 79 -17.59 -3.94 -4.39
N ASN A 80 -18.60 -3.37 -3.73
CA ASN A 80 -19.78 -4.06 -3.20
C ASN A 80 -19.41 -5.23 -2.26
N MET A 81 -18.35 -5.08 -1.48
CA MET A 81 -17.86 -6.06 -0.51
C MET A 81 -17.95 -5.50 0.91
N GLN A 82 -18.24 -6.38 1.86
CA GLN A 82 -18.24 -6.06 3.28
C GLN A 82 -17.62 -7.24 4.05
N PRO A 83 -16.27 -7.34 4.07
CA PRO A 83 -15.60 -8.40 4.82
C PRO A 83 -15.90 -8.25 6.32
N GLN A 84 -15.99 -9.37 7.03
CA GLN A 84 -16.21 -9.36 8.49
C GLN A 84 -14.99 -8.84 9.25
N THR A 85 -13.81 -9.12 8.72
CA THR A 85 -12.52 -8.69 9.29
C THR A 85 -11.58 -8.24 8.18
N THR A 86 -10.70 -7.32 8.52
CA THR A 86 -9.64 -6.81 7.65
C THR A 86 -8.37 -6.59 8.48
N VAL A 87 -7.28 -6.18 7.86
CA VAL A 87 -6.05 -5.82 8.59
C VAL A 87 -6.27 -4.65 9.57
N ALA A 88 -7.30 -3.82 9.38
CA ALA A 88 -7.63 -2.75 10.32
C ALA A 88 -8.04 -3.28 11.72
N ASP A 89 -8.45 -4.54 11.82
CA ASP A 89 -8.79 -5.19 13.08
C ASP A 89 -7.57 -5.79 13.80
N ASN A 90 -6.38 -5.74 13.19
CA ASN A 90 -5.15 -6.38 13.70
C ASN A 90 -4.36 -5.48 14.66
N GLY A 91 -5.02 -4.67 15.47
CA GLY A 91 -4.39 -3.87 16.51
C GLY A 91 -4.54 -2.36 16.31
N PRO A 92 -3.86 -1.56 17.15
CA PRO A 92 -4.04 -0.11 17.16
C PRO A 92 -3.53 0.53 15.86
N ALA A 93 -4.28 1.52 15.36
CA ALA A 93 -3.89 2.31 14.20
C ALA A 93 -2.66 3.19 14.51
N PRO A 94 -1.76 3.39 13.55
CA PRO A 94 -0.74 4.43 13.63
C PRO A 94 -1.37 5.83 13.66
N ASP A 95 -0.71 6.76 14.34
CA ASP A 95 -1.05 8.18 14.27
C ASP A 95 -0.30 8.90 13.13
N GLU A 96 -0.63 10.16 12.86
CA GLU A 96 0.03 10.92 11.80
C GLU A 96 1.52 11.20 12.09
N ALA A 97 1.97 11.17 13.36
CA ALA A 97 3.39 11.28 13.69
C ALA A 97 4.18 10.06 13.19
N PHE A 98 3.57 8.86 13.22
CA PHE A 98 4.15 7.65 12.64
C PHE A 98 4.41 7.81 11.14
N TYR A 99 3.42 8.28 10.38
CA TYR A 99 3.57 8.48 8.93
C TYR A 99 4.57 9.58 8.60
N ALA A 100 4.58 10.67 9.34
CA ALA A 100 5.54 11.76 9.19
C ALA A 100 6.99 11.34 9.47
N ALA A 101 7.20 10.31 10.30
CA ALA A 101 8.53 9.80 10.62
C ALA A 101 9.11 8.82 9.59
N LEU A 102 8.31 8.30 8.66
CA LEU A 102 8.74 7.30 7.66
C LEU A 102 9.97 7.74 6.82
N PRO A 103 10.10 8.99 6.36
CA PRO A 103 11.28 9.38 5.61
C PRO A 103 12.59 9.27 6.41
N ALA A 104 12.51 9.37 7.73
CA ALA A 104 13.65 9.29 8.64
C ALA A 104 13.62 8.02 9.53
N TRP A 105 12.97 6.94 9.07
CA TRP A 105 12.69 5.76 9.87
C TRP A 105 13.93 5.12 10.53
N ARG A 106 15.09 5.17 9.86
CA ARG A 106 16.34 4.58 10.38
C ARG A 106 16.83 5.24 11.67
N THR A 107 16.47 6.48 11.93
CA THR A 107 16.88 7.25 13.11
C THR A 107 15.73 7.55 14.05
N SER A 108 14.50 7.28 13.63
CA SER A 108 13.30 7.49 14.43
C SER A 108 13.18 6.42 15.52
N ARG A 109 12.73 6.83 16.71
CA ARG A 109 12.40 5.94 17.83
C ARG A 109 10.90 5.58 17.89
N LEU A 110 10.12 6.00 16.88
CA LEU A 110 8.68 5.74 16.83
C LEU A 110 8.35 4.34 16.29
N PHE A 111 9.32 3.68 15.68
CA PHE A 111 9.13 2.35 15.11
C PHE A 111 9.71 1.28 16.02
N SER A 112 8.93 0.23 16.27
CA SER A 112 9.44 -1.01 16.87
C SER A 112 10.44 -1.70 15.91
N GLU A 113 11.18 -2.68 16.40
CA GLU A 113 12.09 -3.47 15.58
C GLU A 113 11.37 -4.15 14.40
N ARG A 114 10.18 -4.72 14.63
CA ARG A 114 9.38 -5.36 13.58
C ARG A 114 8.85 -4.36 12.55
N GLU A 115 8.39 -3.19 13.00
CA GLU A 115 7.97 -2.11 12.09
C GLU A 115 9.15 -1.60 11.24
N ALA A 116 10.32 -1.41 11.85
CA ALA A 116 11.53 -1.00 11.14
C ALA A 116 11.98 -2.05 10.10
N LEU A 117 11.92 -3.34 10.44
CA LEU A 117 12.21 -4.43 9.49
C LEU A 117 11.20 -4.49 8.35
N ALA A 118 9.91 -4.24 8.61
CA ALA A 118 8.88 -4.19 7.57
C ALA A 118 9.12 -3.01 6.61
N ILE A 119 9.55 -1.85 7.13
CA ILE A 119 9.94 -0.68 6.30
C ILE A 119 11.18 -1.00 5.47
N GLU A 120 12.22 -1.58 6.07
CA GLU A 120 13.46 -1.97 5.40
C GLU A 120 13.18 -2.99 4.28
N PHE A 121 12.36 -3.99 4.58
CA PHE A 121 11.93 -4.98 3.59
C PHE A 121 11.24 -4.31 2.40
N ALA A 122 10.25 -3.45 2.65
CA ALA A 122 9.50 -2.76 1.60
C ALA A 122 10.42 -1.87 0.73
N GLU A 123 11.37 -1.18 1.38
CA GLU A 123 12.36 -0.34 0.69
C GLU A 123 13.25 -1.18 -0.23
N CYS A 124 13.92 -2.19 0.32
CA CYS A 124 14.83 -3.03 -0.44
C CYS A 124 14.12 -3.86 -1.52
N PHE A 125 12.92 -4.39 -1.22
CA PHE A 125 12.10 -5.08 -2.21
C PHE A 125 11.72 -4.18 -3.39
N GLY A 126 11.38 -2.94 -3.11
CA GLY A 126 10.95 -1.97 -4.13
C GLY A 126 12.09 -1.37 -4.95
N THR A 127 13.32 -1.31 -4.41
CA THR A 127 14.46 -0.59 -5.01
C THR A 127 15.65 -1.48 -5.35
N GLU A 128 15.95 -2.50 -4.55
CA GLU A 128 17.16 -3.31 -4.66
C GLU A 128 16.90 -4.82 -4.46
N PRO A 129 15.92 -5.43 -5.18
CA PRO A 129 15.49 -6.80 -4.91
C PRO A 129 16.59 -7.85 -5.09
N LYS A 130 17.58 -7.59 -5.96
CA LYS A 130 18.71 -8.51 -6.16
C LYS A 130 19.66 -8.51 -4.97
N ALA A 131 19.90 -7.36 -4.36
CA ALA A 131 20.72 -7.25 -3.16
C ALA A 131 20.00 -7.88 -1.97
N LEU A 132 18.72 -7.56 -1.78
CA LEU A 132 17.88 -8.14 -0.73
C LEU A 132 17.88 -9.67 -0.74
N ALA A 133 17.80 -10.27 -1.92
CA ALA A 133 17.73 -11.74 -2.06
C ALA A 133 18.96 -12.49 -1.49
N VAL A 134 20.10 -11.82 -1.38
CA VAL A 134 21.37 -12.41 -0.93
C VAL A 134 21.91 -11.77 0.37
N ASP A 135 21.14 -10.88 1.00
CA ASP A 135 21.51 -10.24 2.27
C ASP A 135 21.22 -11.16 3.46
N GLU A 136 22.14 -12.05 3.77
CA GLU A 136 21.99 -12.98 4.90
C GLU A 136 21.90 -12.27 6.25
N ALA A 137 22.48 -11.08 6.39
CA ALA A 137 22.39 -10.31 7.63
C ALA A 137 20.96 -9.78 7.83
N PHE A 138 20.34 -9.26 6.77
CA PHE A 138 18.92 -8.86 6.79
C PHE A 138 18.03 -10.07 7.09
N TRP A 139 18.20 -11.18 6.36
CA TRP A 139 17.35 -12.36 6.53
C TRP A 139 17.50 -13.03 7.90
N THR A 140 18.66 -12.94 8.53
CA THR A 140 18.85 -13.39 9.91
C THR A 140 17.99 -12.60 10.90
N ARG A 141 17.99 -11.26 10.78
CA ARG A 141 17.12 -10.39 11.60
C ARG A 141 15.64 -10.63 11.31
N MET A 142 15.30 -10.76 10.03
CA MET A 142 13.93 -10.99 9.59
C MET A 142 13.35 -12.29 10.15
N ARG A 143 14.08 -13.40 10.07
CA ARG A 143 13.69 -14.71 10.61
C ARG A 143 13.66 -14.75 12.15
N ALA A 144 14.39 -13.89 12.82
CA ALA A 144 14.32 -13.75 14.27
C ALA A 144 13.05 -13.00 14.73
N ALA A 145 12.53 -12.08 13.91
CA ALA A 145 11.41 -11.24 14.24
C ALA A 145 10.06 -11.74 13.69
N PHE A 146 10.06 -12.41 12.54
CA PHE A 146 8.88 -12.87 11.82
C PHE A 146 8.97 -14.36 11.53
N ASN A 147 7.85 -15.07 11.61
CA ASN A 147 7.78 -16.46 11.14
C ASN A 147 7.60 -16.50 9.61
N ASP A 148 7.77 -17.69 9.01
CA ASP A 148 7.70 -17.87 7.56
C ASP A 148 6.37 -17.42 6.93
N ALA A 149 5.26 -17.61 7.65
CA ALA A 149 3.94 -17.20 7.17
C ALA A 149 3.81 -15.67 7.15
N GLU A 150 4.33 -14.97 8.16
CA GLU A 150 4.37 -13.50 8.22
C GLU A 150 5.30 -12.92 7.16
N ILE A 151 6.46 -13.55 6.94
CA ILE A 151 7.40 -13.14 5.87
C ILE A 151 6.74 -13.27 4.50
N CYS A 152 6.08 -14.39 4.25
CA CYS A 152 5.37 -14.62 2.99
C CYS A 152 4.21 -13.63 2.80
N ASP A 153 3.46 -13.34 3.86
CA ASP A 153 2.38 -12.36 3.90
C ASP A 153 2.91 -10.96 3.56
N LEU A 154 3.92 -10.48 4.29
CA LEU A 154 4.56 -9.18 4.03
C LEU A 154 5.06 -9.06 2.59
N ALA A 155 5.70 -10.11 2.06
CA ALA A 155 6.22 -10.13 0.70
C ALA A 155 5.11 -9.94 -0.34
N HIS A 156 3.96 -10.61 -0.17
CA HIS A 156 2.82 -10.45 -1.08
C HIS A 156 2.12 -9.10 -0.92
N CYS A 157 2.03 -8.57 0.30
CA CYS A 157 1.55 -7.22 0.55
C CYS A 157 2.39 -6.18 -0.20
N VAL A 158 3.71 -6.22 0.00
CA VAL A 158 4.64 -5.29 -0.68
C VAL A 158 4.59 -5.46 -2.20
N ALA A 159 4.52 -6.70 -2.71
CA ALA A 159 4.40 -6.98 -4.14
C ALA A 159 3.14 -6.33 -4.74
N ALA A 160 1.99 -6.45 -4.07
CA ALA A 160 0.75 -5.82 -4.50
C ALA A 160 0.88 -4.29 -4.57
N TRP A 161 1.43 -3.67 -3.53
CA TRP A 161 1.57 -2.21 -3.46
C TRP A 161 2.61 -1.66 -4.45
N VAL A 162 3.75 -2.36 -4.61
CA VAL A 162 4.78 -1.98 -5.60
C VAL A 162 4.19 -2.04 -7.01
N ALA A 163 3.52 -3.14 -7.36
CA ALA A 163 2.96 -3.31 -8.69
C ALA A 163 1.85 -2.28 -8.98
N LEU A 164 0.83 -2.24 -8.13
CA LEU A 164 -0.37 -1.46 -8.41
C LEU A 164 -0.17 0.04 -8.19
N GLY A 165 0.61 0.42 -7.19
CA GLY A 165 0.97 1.82 -6.95
C GLY A 165 1.82 2.40 -8.08
N ARG A 166 2.74 1.62 -8.65
CA ARG A 166 3.51 2.04 -9.83
C ARG A 166 2.65 2.17 -11.08
N VAL A 167 1.74 1.23 -11.30
CA VAL A 167 0.77 1.34 -12.41
C VAL A 167 -0.05 2.62 -12.26
N ALA A 168 -0.57 2.91 -11.07
CA ALA A 168 -1.34 4.12 -10.80
C ALA A 168 -0.53 5.39 -11.10
N HIS A 169 0.69 5.48 -10.56
CA HIS A 169 1.55 6.65 -10.72
C HIS A 169 2.04 6.83 -12.15
N VAL A 170 2.59 5.78 -12.77
CA VAL A 170 3.16 5.85 -14.13
C VAL A 170 2.11 6.19 -15.18
N LEU A 171 0.88 5.69 -15.03
CA LEU A 171 -0.22 6.02 -15.95
C LEU A 171 -0.90 7.36 -15.59
N GLY A 172 -0.57 7.94 -14.42
CA GLY A 172 -1.15 9.20 -13.95
C GLY A 172 -2.57 9.07 -13.41
N PHE A 173 -2.96 7.85 -12.99
CA PHE A 173 -4.28 7.61 -12.40
C PHE A 173 -4.39 8.13 -10.95
N ASP A 174 -3.25 8.38 -10.30
CA ASP A 174 -3.16 8.89 -8.95
C ASP A 174 -3.29 10.42 -8.83
N GLN A 175 -3.52 11.11 -9.94
CA GLN A 175 -3.67 12.57 -9.99
C GLN A 175 -5.13 13.04 -9.88
N VAL A 176 -6.04 12.15 -9.56
CA VAL A 176 -7.45 12.44 -9.31
C VAL A 176 -7.77 12.17 -7.85
N CYS A 177 -8.59 13.03 -7.24
CA CYS A 177 -9.12 12.78 -5.91
C CYS A 177 -10.07 11.59 -5.96
N LEU A 178 -9.68 10.47 -5.33
CA LEU A 178 -10.61 9.39 -5.06
C LEU A 178 -11.48 9.77 -3.85
N PRO A 179 -12.79 9.50 -3.88
CA PRO A 179 -13.72 9.93 -2.82
C PRO A 179 -13.38 9.42 -1.42
N PHE A 180 -12.53 8.40 -1.33
CA PHE A 180 -12.13 7.76 -0.07
C PHE A 180 -10.71 8.15 0.41
N THR A 181 -9.98 8.98 -0.32
CA THR A 181 -8.57 9.30 0.01
C THR A 181 -8.29 10.78 0.26
N ALA A 182 -9.28 11.66 0.15
CA ALA A 182 -9.07 13.08 0.35
C ALA A 182 -9.46 13.51 1.77
N PRO A 183 -8.52 13.81 2.68
CA PRO A 183 -8.81 14.76 3.74
C PRO A 183 -9.18 16.10 3.11
N ALA A 184 -10.18 16.78 3.67
CA ALA A 184 -10.68 18.07 3.17
C ALA A 184 -9.56 19.15 3.05
N ASP A 185 -8.40 18.93 3.67
CA ASP A 185 -7.27 19.85 3.77
C ASP A 185 -6.17 19.63 2.70
N MET A 186 -6.31 18.62 1.81
CA MET A 186 -5.34 18.35 0.74
C MET A 186 -5.73 18.91 -0.63
N VAL A 187 -6.71 19.80 -0.69
CA VAL A 187 -6.95 20.61 -1.87
C VAL A 187 -6.00 21.79 -1.82
N ALA A 188 -4.78 21.58 -2.31
CA ALA A 188 -3.84 22.68 -2.54
C ALA A 188 -4.35 23.55 -3.70
N PRO A 189 -4.04 24.87 -3.66
CA PRO A 189 -4.58 25.89 -4.56
C PRO A 189 -4.18 25.71 -6.02
#